data_73508c918f4e4290d2d7b189df73f4e8
#
_entry.id   73508c918f4e4290d2d7b189df73f4e8
#
_cell.length_a   1.000
_cell.length_b   1.000
_cell.length_c   1.000
_cell.angle_alpha   90.00
_cell.angle_beta   90.00
_cell.angle_gamma   90.00
#
_symmetry.space_group_name_H-M   'P 1'
#
loop_
_entity.id
_entity.type
_entity.pdbx_description
1 polymer ?
#
loop_
_entity_poly.entity_id
_entity_poly.type
_entity_poly.pdbx_seq_one_letter_code
_entity_poly.pdbx_strand_id
1 'polypeptide(L)'
;MAEVPLEIDALIIDAADPERLAAFWSELLGRPIVDRTGPYVWLRREKGLGLGFQQAGEPEPGKNRMHFDITSPDPGAEQLRVEALGGRRLEEYADGGFLVMADPEGNEFCIIPKGSGSVGLDDEGRAHYLD
;
A
#
# COMPACT_ATOMS: atom_id res chain seq x y z
N MET A 1 8.46 -3.21 33.27
CA MET A 1 7.76 -2.31 32.36
C MET A 1 6.42 -2.92 31.98
N ALA A 2 5.39 -2.14 32.01
CA ALA A 2 4.07 -2.63 31.64
C ALA A 2 3.99 -2.86 30.12
N GLU A 3 3.34 -3.93 29.73
CA GLU A 3 3.07 -4.17 28.33
C GLU A 3 2.07 -3.13 27.81
N VAL A 4 2.26 -2.73 26.57
CA VAL A 4 1.29 -1.89 25.88
C VAL A 4 0.22 -2.80 25.30
N PRO A 5 -1.02 -2.74 25.78
CA PRO A 5 -2.05 -3.67 25.34
C PRO A 5 -2.68 -3.30 23.98
N LEU A 6 -2.20 -2.24 23.33
CA LEU A 6 -2.77 -1.76 22.09
C LEU A 6 -1.84 -2.11 20.93
N GLU A 7 -2.43 -2.64 19.86
CA GLU A 7 -1.72 -2.97 18.64
C GLU A 7 -2.53 -2.52 17.45
N ILE A 8 -1.85 -2.21 16.35
CA ILE A 8 -2.55 -1.98 15.10
C ILE A 8 -2.88 -3.34 14.52
N ASP A 9 -4.16 -3.69 14.49
CA ASP A 9 -4.62 -4.99 14.03
C ASP A 9 -4.77 -5.05 12.52
N ALA A 10 -5.31 -4.00 11.92
CA ALA A 10 -5.60 -3.99 10.50
C ALA A 10 -5.58 -2.59 9.93
N LEU A 11 -5.28 -2.50 8.65
CA LEU A 11 -5.56 -1.33 7.82
C LEU A 11 -6.82 -1.62 7.02
N ILE A 12 -7.73 -0.66 6.99
CA ILE A 12 -8.96 -0.77 6.22
C ILE A 12 -9.00 0.37 5.22
N ILE A 13 -9.18 0.02 3.96
CA ILE A 13 -9.23 0.98 2.86
C ILE A 13 -10.66 1.03 2.35
N ASP A 14 -11.23 2.21 2.34
CA ASP A 14 -12.55 2.43 1.78
C ASP A 14 -12.49 2.28 0.27
N ALA A 15 -13.49 1.62 -0.31
CA ALA A 15 -13.49 1.29 -1.72
C ALA A 15 -14.89 1.39 -2.30
N ALA A 16 -14.98 1.92 -3.50
CA ALA A 16 -16.23 1.87 -4.26
C ALA A 16 -16.51 0.44 -4.72
N ASP A 17 -15.47 -0.30 -5.09
CA ASP A 17 -15.57 -1.70 -5.49
C ASP A 17 -14.51 -2.52 -4.74
N PRO A 18 -14.83 -2.97 -3.51
CA PRO A 18 -13.85 -3.68 -2.70
C PRO A 18 -13.36 -5.01 -3.30
N GLU A 19 -14.17 -5.71 -4.08
CA GLU A 19 -13.71 -6.94 -4.74
C GLU A 19 -12.61 -6.65 -5.76
N ARG A 20 -12.82 -5.64 -6.57
CA ARG A 20 -11.83 -5.25 -7.58
C ARG A 20 -10.56 -4.74 -6.93
N LEU A 21 -10.70 -3.87 -5.93
CA LEU A 21 -9.55 -3.29 -5.24
C LEU A 21 -8.77 -4.35 -4.48
N ALA A 22 -9.46 -5.26 -3.81
CA ALA A 22 -8.82 -6.36 -3.11
C ALA A 22 -8.08 -7.28 -4.07
N ALA A 23 -8.64 -7.54 -5.27
CA ALA A 23 -7.97 -8.35 -6.27
C ALA A 23 -6.65 -7.72 -6.73
N PHE A 24 -6.65 -6.41 -6.95
CA PHE A 24 -5.43 -5.68 -7.31
C PHE A 24 -4.36 -5.85 -6.24
N TRP A 25 -4.68 -5.53 -4.98
CA TRP A 25 -3.72 -5.59 -3.89
C TRP A 25 -3.30 -7.02 -3.55
N SER A 26 -4.21 -7.98 -3.67
CA SER A 26 -3.91 -9.40 -3.49
C SER A 26 -2.83 -9.85 -4.48
N GLU A 27 -2.99 -9.51 -5.75
CA GLU A 27 -2.01 -9.87 -6.77
C GLU A 27 -0.69 -9.15 -6.56
N LEU A 28 -0.75 -7.85 -6.27
CA LEU A 28 0.47 -7.07 -6.13
C LEU A 28 1.31 -7.51 -4.93
N LEU A 29 0.67 -7.76 -3.79
CA LEU A 29 1.36 -8.09 -2.55
C LEU A 29 1.57 -9.60 -2.34
N GLY A 30 0.94 -10.43 -3.15
CA GLY A 30 1.00 -11.88 -2.94
C GLY A 30 0.24 -12.35 -1.71
N ARG A 31 -0.78 -11.60 -1.28
CA ARG A 31 -1.64 -11.98 -0.16
C ARG A 31 -2.99 -12.43 -0.69
N PRO A 32 -3.36 -13.70 -0.53
CA PRO A 32 -4.66 -14.16 -1.04
C PRO A 32 -5.84 -13.52 -0.30
N ILE A 33 -6.95 -13.38 -1.02
CA ILE A 33 -8.23 -13.01 -0.41
C ILE A 33 -8.70 -14.23 0.39
N VAL A 34 -9.00 -14.02 1.67
CA VAL A 34 -9.33 -15.14 2.57
C VAL A 34 -10.72 -15.03 3.19
N ASP A 35 -11.37 -13.86 3.14
CA ASP A 35 -12.67 -13.72 3.75
C ASP A 35 -13.47 -12.58 3.12
N ARG A 36 -14.78 -12.78 3.10
CA ARG A 36 -15.74 -11.77 2.68
C ARG A 36 -16.86 -11.77 3.69
N THR A 37 -16.96 -10.68 4.45
CA THR A 37 -17.94 -10.56 5.53
C THR A 37 -18.61 -9.21 5.45
N GLY A 38 -19.93 -9.19 5.16
CA GLY A 38 -20.69 -7.94 5.03
C GLY A 38 -20.05 -7.03 3.97
N PRO A 39 -19.72 -5.77 4.32
CA PRO A 39 -19.12 -4.85 3.36
C PRO A 39 -17.61 -5.03 3.16
N TYR A 40 -17.00 -6.03 3.80
CA TYR A 40 -15.55 -6.18 3.83
C TYR A 40 -15.06 -7.31 2.96
N VAL A 41 -13.90 -7.09 2.30
CA VAL A 41 -13.09 -8.13 1.66
C VAL A 41 -11.72 -8.10 2.32
N TRP A 42 -11.26 -9.26 2.81
CA TRP A 42 -10.02 -9.34 3.60
C TRP A 42 -8.95 -10.14 2.88
N LEU A 43 -7.74 -9.62 2.89
CA LEU A 43 -6.55 -10.38 2.49
C LEU A 43 -5.98 -11.12 3.70
N ARG A 44 -5.19 -12.17 3.43
CA ARG A 44 -4.53 -12.93 4.49
C ARG A 44 -3.67 -12.01 5.36
N ARG A 45 -3.82 -12.14 6.66
CA ARG A 45 -3.01 -11.40 7.63
C ARG A 45 -1.56 -11.85 7.54
N GLU A 46 -0.64 -10.89 7.52
CA GLU A 46 0.80 -11.18 7.51
C GLU A 46 1.51 -10.24 8.47
N LYS A 47 2.48 -10.79 9.20
CA LYS A 47 3.27 -10.05 10.17
C LYS A 47 2.42 -9.29 11.18
N GLY A 48 1.30 -9.89 11.57
CA GLY A 48 0.41 -9.32 12.57
C GLY A 48 -0.52 -8.23 12.05
N LEU A 49 -0.46 -7.90 10.76
CA LEU A 49 -1.29 -6.81 10.19
C LEU A 49 -2.27 -7.37 9.18
N GLY A 50 -3.56 -7.10 9.40
CA GLY A 50 -4.61 -7.37 8.44
C GLY A 50 -4.74 -6.26 7.42
N LEU A 51 -5.25 -6.59 6.24
CA LEU A 51 -5.53 -5.61 5.21
C LEU A 51 -6.92 -5.91 4.65
N GLY A 52 -7.83 -4.96 4.81
CA GLY A 52 -9.22 -5.12 4.40
C GLY A 52 -9.69 -3.97 3.52
N PHE A 53 -10.73 -4.24 2.75
CA PHE A 53 -11.34 -3.26 1.86
C PHE A 53 -12.83 -3.20 2.18
N GLN A 54 -13.33 -2.01 2.45
CA GLN A 54 -14.68 -1.80 2.91
C GLN A 54 -15.48 -1.02 1.88
N GLN A 55 -16.67 -1.50 1.56
CA GLN A 55 -17.59 -0.78 0.67
C GLN A 55 -17.94 0.57 1.31
N ALA A 56 -17.63 1.66 0.63
CA ALA A 56 -17.78 2.99 1.19
C ALA A 56 -18.28 4.04 0.19
N GLY A 57 -18.83 3.63 -0.93
CA GLY A 57 -19.33 4.56 -1.96
C GLY A 57 -18.19 5.14 -2.79
N GLU A 58 -18.44 6.31 -3.39
CA GLU A 58 -17.45 6.93 -4.27
C GLU A 58 -16.26 7.47 -3.46
N PRO A 59 -15.02 7.26 -3.96
CA PRO A 59 -13.86 7.79 -3.25
C PRO A 59 -13.82 9.33 -3.33
N GLU A 60 -13.30 9.94 -2.26
CA GLU A 60 -13.06 11.37 -2.24
C GLU A 60 -11.95 11.72 -3.23
N PRO A 61 -12.10 12.80 -4.01
CA PRO A 61 -11.03 13.22 -4.90
C PRO A 61 -9.85 13.79 -4.11
N GLY A 62 -8.66 13.63 -4.67
CA GLY A 62 -7.45 14.20 -4.10
C GLY A 62 -6.53 13.17 -3.48
N LYS A 63 -5.47 13.66 -2.86
CA LYS A 63 -4.43 12.83 -2.30
C LYS A 63 -4.86 12.21 -0.97
N ASN A 64 -4.52 10.95 -0.76
CA ASN A 64 -4.70 10.29 0.52
C ASN A 64 -3.86 10.96 1.60
N ARG A 65 -4.36 10.96 2.82
CA ARG A 65 -3.59 11.47 3.96
C ARG A 65 -2.57 10.45 4.45
N MET A 66 -2.75 9.18 4.09
CA MET A 66 -1.81 8.09 4.38
C MET A 66 -1.57 7.30 3.11
N HIS A 67 -0.38 6.73 2.99
CA HIS A 67 -0.05 5.91 1.83
C HIS A 67 0.89 4.77 2.25
N PHE A 68 1.00 3.76 1.37
CA PHE A 68 1.98 2.69 1.56
C PHE A 68 3.29 3.05 0.88
N ASP A 69 4.40 2.68 1.52
CA ASP A 69 5.70 2.58 0.85
C ASP A 69 5.98 1.09 0.68
N ILE A 70 6.21 0.69 -0.55
CA ILE A 70 6.47 -0.71 -0.89
C ILE A 70 7.88 -0.79 -1.47
N THR A 71 8.70 -1.67 -0.91
CA THR A 71 10.07 -1.84 -1.43
C THR A 71 10.09 -2.88 -2.54
N SER A 72 10.93 -2.64 -3.54
CA SER A 72 11.12 -3.57 -4.65
C SER A 72 12.58 -3.60 -5.06
N PRO A 73 13.13 -4.78 -5.39
CA PRO A 73 14.47 -4.87 -5.95
C PRO A 73 14.56 -4.30 -7.38
N ASP A 74 13.42 -4.13 -8.05
CA ASP A 74 13.37 -3.60 -9.41
C ASP A 74 12.11 -2.76 -9.58
N PRO A 75 12.16 -1.46 -9.19
CA PRO A 75 10.98 -0.58 -9.29
C PRO A 75 10.42 -0.45 -10.71
N GLY A 76 11.28 -0.47 -11.74
CA GLY A 76 10.80 -0.40 -13.12
C GLY A 76 9.93 -1.60 -13.50
N ALA A 77 10.34 -2.80 -13.12
CA ALA A 77 9.54 -3.99 -13.37
C ALA A 77 8.24 -3.95 -12.56
N GLU A 78 8.28 -3.45 -11.32
CA GLU A 78 7.08 -3.31 -10.52
C GLU A 78 6.11 -2.29 -11.10
N GLN A 79 6.61 -1.19 -11.68
CA GLN A 79 5.75 -0.24 -12.37
C GLN A 79 4.94 -0.92 -13.46
N LEU A 80 5.61 -1.71 -14.31
CA LEU A 80 4.94 -2.43 -15.39
C LEU A 80 3.88 -3.39 -14.85
N ARG A 81 4.20 -4.06 -13.76
CA ARG A 81 3.27 -5.00 -13.12
C ARG A 81 2.06 -4.29 -12.55
N VAL A 82 2.26 -3.15 -11.87
CA VAL A 82 1.16 -2.33 -11.35
C VAL A 82 0.24 -1.88 -12.49
N GLU A 83 0.84 -1.42 -13.59
CA GLU A 83 0.07 -0.97 -14.76
C GLU A 83 -0.72 -2.12 -15.38
N ALA A 84 -0.13 -3.29 -15.46
CA ALA A 84 -0.82 -4.47 -15.98
C ALA A 84 -2.01 -4.88 -15.10
N LEU A 85 -1.95 -4.59 -13.81
CA LEU A 85 -3.02 -4.91 -12.85
C LEU A 85 -4.10 -3.82 -12.75
N GLY A 86 -3.92 -2.70 -13.46
CA GLY A 86 -4.92 -1.64 -13.49
C GLY A 86 -4.56 -0.38 -12.73
N GLY A 87 -3.35 -0.32 -12.16
CA GLY A 87 -2.85 0.90 -11.55
C GLY A 87 -2.20 1.82 -12.58
N ARG A 88 -1.65 2.93 -12.12
CA ARG A 88 -0.98 3.88 -13.02
C ARG A 88 0.09 4.66 -12.27
N ARG A 89 1.08 5.15 -13.02
CA ARG A 89 2.09 6.04 -12.47
C ARG A 89 1.56 7.47 -12.41
N LEU A 90 1.91 8.18 -11.33
CA LEU A 90 1.57 9.59 -11.16
C LEU A 90 2.76 10.44 -11.62
N GLU A 91 2.67 10.97 -12.84
CA GLU A 91 3.78 11.70 -13.47
C GLU A 91 4.11 13.00 -12.75
N GLU A 92 3.16 13.60 -12.06
CA GLU A 92 3.36 14.83 -11.30
C GLU A 92 4.37 14.71 -10.18
N TYR A 93 4.73 13.47 -9.82
CA TYR A 93 5.72 13.21 -8.77
C TYR A 93 7.01 12.59 -9.31
N ALA A 94 7.23 12.68 -10.63
CA ALA A 94 8.34 11.95 -11.26
C ALA A 94 9.72 12.38 -10.78
N ASP A 95 9.86 13.59 -10.25
CA ASP A 95 11.15 14.11 -9.80
C ASP A 95 11.52 13.73 -8.38
N GLY A 96 10.70 12.94 -7.72
CA GLY A 96 10.90 12.59 -6.30
C GLY A 96 11.95 11.54 -5.99
N GLY A 97 12.55 10.93 -7.01
CA GLY A 97 13.60 9.90 -6.80
C GLY A 97 13.03 8.49 -6.54
N PHE A 98 11.72 8.34 -6.50
CA PHE A 98 11.05 7.04 -6.37
C PHE A 98 9.71 7.14 -7.13
N LEU A 99 9.09 5.98 -7.33
CA LEU A 99 7.86 5.93 -8.12
C LEU A 99 6.64 6.16 -7.22
N VAL A 100 5.80 7.10 -7.62
CA VAL A 100 4.48 7.29 -7.00
C VAL A 100 3.45 6.74 -7.96
N MET A 101 2.68 5.77 -7.47
CA MET A 101 1.68 5.06 -8.25
C MET A 101 0.30 5.28 -7.67
N ALA A 102 -0.73 4.95 -8.43
CA ALA A 102 -2.10 4.92 -7.94
C ALA A 102 -2.70 3.54 -8.22
N ASP A 103 -3.50 3.05 -7.28
CA ASP A 103 -4.26 1.83 -7.48
C ASP A 103 -5.50 2.12 -8.35
N PRO A 104 -6.30 1.10 -8.70
CA PRO A 104 -7.46 1.32 -9.58
C PRO A 104 -8.50 2.31 -9.07
N GLU A 105 -8.52 2.61 -7.78
CA GLU A 105 -9.43 3.61 -7.21
C GLU A 105 -8.74 4.93 -6.89
N GLY A 106 -7.48 5.10 -7.31
CA GLY A 106 -6.77 6.35 -7.15
C GLY A 106 -6.01 6.49 -5.84
N ASN A 107 -5.91 5.44 -5.04
CA ASN A 107 -5.11 5.49 -3.81
C ASN A 107 -3.63 5.52 -4.18
N GLU A 108 -2.93 6.52 -3.64
CA GLU A 108 -1.51 6.70 -3.93
C GLU A 108 -0.65 5.78 -3.06
N PHE A 109 0.39 5.23 -3.67
CA PHE A 109 1.41 4.47 -2.94
C PHE A 109 2.75 4.64 -3.64
N CYS A 110 3.83 4.38 -2.92
CA CYS A 110 5.17 4.58 -3.43
C CYS A 110 5.89 3.26 -3.60
N ILE A 111 6.71 3.16 -4.64
CA ILE A 111 7.62 2.03 -4.84
C ILE A 111 9.02 2.54 -4.61
N ILE A 112 9.68 1.97 -3.60
CA ILE A 112 10.98 2.39 -3.11
C ILE A 112 12.01 1.31 -3.50
N PRO A 113 13.17 1.68 -4.04
CA PRO A 113 14.21 0.70 -4.33
C PRO A 113 14.66 -0.01 -3.06
N LYS A 114 14.70 -1.34 -3.11
CA LYS A 114 15.16 -2.14 -1.98
C LYS A 114 16.68 -1.99 -1.85
N GLY A 115 17.14 -1.78 -0.62
CA GLY A 115 18.57 -1.59 -0.34
C GLY A 115 18.99 -0.14 -0.44
N SER A 116 19.18 0.34 -1.66
CA SER A 116 19.38 1.76 -1.91
C SER A 116 18.06 2.48 -1.71
N GLY A 117 18.01 3.52 -0.92
CA GLY A 117 16.77 4.23 -0.63
C GLY A 117 15.90 3.57 0.42
N SER A 118 16.35 2.50 1.06
CA SER A 118 15.63 1.94 2.20
C SER A 118 15.53 2.97 3.31
N VAL A 119 14.43 2.92 4.04
CA VAL A 119 14.27 3.78 5.20
C VAL A 119 14.99 3.15 6.38
N GLY A 120 15.91 3.92 7.00
CA GLY A 120 16.56 3.53 8.24
C GLY A 120 16.25 4.55 9.32
N LEU A 121 16.73 4.29 10.51
CA LEU A 121 16.60 5.23 11.62
C LEU A 121 17.97 5.80 11.97
N ASP A 122 18.04 7.11 12.20
CA ASP A 122 19.27 7.74 12.68
C ASP A 122 19.40 7.53 14.20
N ASP A 123 20.48 8.08 14.78
CA ASP A 123 20.76 7.92 16.21
C ASP A 123 19.69 8.52 17.11
N GLU A 124 18.88 9.41 16.58
CA GLU A 124 17.79 10.04 17.30
C GLU A 124 16.44 9.38 17.03
N GLY A 125 16.44 8.27 16.28
CA GLY A 125 15.24 7.52 15.98
C GLY A 125 14.39 8.10 14.86
N ARG A 126 14.92 9.05 14.09
CA ARG A 126 14.19 9.63 12.96
C ARG A 126 14.41 8.81 11.71
N ALA A 127 13.34 8.61 10.96
CA ALA A 127 13.41 7.88 9.70
C ALA A 127 14.12 8.71 8.62
N HIS A 128 14.96 8.06 7.85
CA HIS A 128 15.58 8.67 6.68
C HIS A 128 15.91 7.59 5.65
N TYR A 129 16.11 8.00 4.40
CA TYR A 129 16.46 7.06 3.36
C TYR A 129 17.96 6.74 3.43
N LEU A 130 18.27 5.47 3.29
CA LEU A 130 19.65 4.98 3.26
C LEU A 130 20.10 4.88 1.80
N ASP A 131 21.29 5.35 1.55
CA ASP A 131 21.90 5.21 0.22
C ASP A 131 22.51 3.83 0.03
#